data_032bbc3259cb2f46c3aa51fd24adce96
#
_entry.id   032bbc3259cb2f46c3aa51fd24adce96
#
_cell.length_a   1.000
_cell.length_b   1.000
_cell.length_c   1.000
_cell.angle_alpha   90.00
_cell.angle_beta   90.00
_cell.angle_gamma   90.00
#
_symmetry.space_group_name_H-M   'P 1'
#
loop_
_entity.id
_entity.type
_entity.pdbx_description
1 polymer ?
#
loop_
_entity_poly.entity_id
_entity_poly.type
_entity_poly.pdbx_seq_one_letter_code
_entity_poly.pdbx_strand_id
1 'polypeptide(L)'
;MPKTLYDKIWEDHLVHHQSDGTSLLYVDRHLVHEVTSPQAFEGLRIQKRKVRKPEFTLAVADHNVPTTDRSKGISDKESKIQVDTLRTNCKEFGIPLFDMND
;
A
#
# COMPACT_ATOMS: atom_id res chain seq x y z
N MET A 1 -24.28 -24.49 -1.94
CA MET A 1 -23.03 -25.17 -2.27
C MET A 1 -21.93 -24.68 -1.32
N PRO A 2 -21.07 -25.58 -0.85
CA PRO A 2 -19.92 -25.16 -0.06
C PRO A 2 -19.02 -24.21 -0.88
N LYS A 3 -18.44 -23.21 -0.22
CA LYS A 3 -17.58 -22.22 -0.85
C LYS A 3 -16.22 -22.19 -0.16
N THR A 4 -15.17 -21.97 -0.94
CA THR A 4 -13.83 -21.75 -0.39
C THR A 4 -13.76 -20.38 0.26
N LEU A 5 -12.72 -20.14 1.05
CA LEU A 5 -12.46 -18.80 1.59
C LEU A 5 -12.30 -17.77 0.46
N TYR A 6 -11.62 -18.16 -0.62
CA TYR A 6 -11.48 -17.32 -1.81
C TYR A 6 -12.85 -16.91 -2.37
N ASP A 7 -13.76 -17.88 -2.56
CA ASP A 7 -15.09 -17.59 -3.09
C ASP A 7 -15.86 -16.61 -2.20
N LYS A 8 -15.77 -16.80 -0.89
CA LYS A 8 -16.47 -15.94 0.07
C LYS A 8 -15.96 -14.50 0.02
N ILE A 9 -14.62 -14.32 0.02
CA ILE A 9 -14.01 -12.99 -0.07
C ILE A 9 -14.33 -12.35 -1.41
N TRP A 10 -14.21 -13.10 -2.49
CA TRP A 10 -14.50 -12.62 -3.84
C TRP A 10 -15.92 -12.09 -3.96
N GLU A 11 -16.89 -12.89 -3.55
CA GLU A 11 -18.32 -12.53 -3.67
C GLU A 11 -18.67 -11.32 -2.82
N ASP A 12 -18.10 -11.20 -1.62
CA ASP A 12 -18.36 -10.07 -0.74
C ASP A 12 -17.80 -8.75 -1.29
N HIS A 13 -16.79 -8.82 -2.17
CA HIS A 13 -16.16 -7.64 -2.74
C HIS A 13 -16.55 -7.39 -4.20
N LEU A 14 -17.31 -8.28 -4.81
CA LEU A 14 -17.71 -8.15 -6.20
C LEU A 14 -18.74 -7.03 -6.36
N VAL A 15 -18.39 -6.00 -7.14
CA VAL A 15 -19.30 -4.90 -7.46
C VAL A 15 -20.06 -5.20 -8.73
N HIS A 16 -19.37 -5.68 -9.76
CA HIS A 16 -19.98 -5.93 -11.06
C HIS A 16 -19.16 -6.94 -11.85
N HIS A 17 -19.84 -7.89 -12.45
CA HIS A 17 -19.24 -8.86 -13.37
C HIS A 17 -19.56 -8.42 -14.80
N GLN A 18 -18.52 -8.15 -15.60
CA GLN A 18 -18.69 -7.65 -16.95
C GLN A 18 -18.92 -8.79 -17.95
N SER A 19 -19.53 -8.46 -19.08
CA SER A 19 -19.84 -9.45 -20.13
C SER A 19 -18.59 -10.03 -20.78
N ASP A 20 -17.44 -9.33 -20.73
CA ASP A 20 -16.16 -9.83 -21.27
C ASP A 20 -15.42 -10.78 -20.33
N GLY A 21 -15.99 -11.09 -19.17
CA GLY A 21 -15.38 -11.98 -18.18
C GLY A 21 -14.59 -11.28 -17.08
N THR A 22 -14.37 -9.98 -17.18
CA THR A 22 -13.68 -9.22 -16.13
C THR A 22 -14.66 -8.87 -15.02
N SER A 23 -14.10 -8.55 -13.84
CA SER A 23 -14.89 -8.20 -12.68
C SER A 23 -14.37 -6.93 -12.04
N LEU A 24 -15.29 -6.11 -11.56
CA LEU A 24 -14.98 -4.93 -10.77
C LEU A 24 -15.10 -5.28 -9.31
N LEU A 25 -14.01 -5.15 -8.57
CA LEU A 25 -13.96 -5.46 -7.15
C LEU A 25 -13.81 -4.18 -6.32
N TYR A 26 -14.47 -4.13 -5.18
CA TYR A 26 -14.26 -3.08 -4.20
C TYR A 26 -13.06 -3.45 -3.32
N VAL A 27 -12.07 -2.57 -3.24
CA VAL A 27 -10.90 -2.74 -2.37
C VAL A 27 -11.17 -1.99 -1.09
N ASP A 28 -11.37 -2.72 0.01
CA ASP A 28 -11.72 -2.11 1.30
C ASP A 28 -10.51 -1.89 2.22
N ARG A 29 -9.41 -2.60 1.98
CA ARG A 29 -8.17 -2.44 2.74
C ARG A 29 -6.98 -2.46 1.80
N HIS A 30 -5.98 -1.64 2.09
CA HIS A 30 -4.82 -1.49 1.22
C HIS A 30 -3.54 -1.50 2.04
N LEU A 31 -2.63 -2.41 1.71
CA LEU A 31 -1.28 -2.45 2.27
C LEU A 31 -0.32 -1.82 1.27
N VAL A 32 0.47 -0.88 1.73
CA VAL A 32 1.36 -0.06 0.89
C VAL A 32 2.80 -0.23 1.36
N HIS A 33 3.72 -0.33 0.43
CA HIS A 33 5.16 -0.37 0.74
C HIS A 33 5.94 0.65 -0.09
N GLU A 34 7.27 0.74 0.14
CA GLU A 34 8.11 1.81 -0.40
C GLU A 34 8.47 1.68 -1.87
N VAL A 35 8.37 0.49 -2.47
CA VAL A 35 8.89 0.25 -3.82
C VAL A 35 8.03 0.88 -4.91
N THR A 36 6.73 0.62 -4.89
CA THR A 36 5.80 1.05 -5.95
C THR A 36 4.92 2.24 -5.54
N SER A 37 4.81 2.52 -4.26
CA SER A 37 3.93 3.59 -3.79
C SER A 37 4.33 5.01 -4.22
N PRO A 38 5.62 5.35 -4.45
CA PRO A 38 5.96 6.72 -4.85
C PRO A 38 5.22 7.18 -6.11
N GLN A 39 5.07 6.30 -7.09
CA GLN A 39 4.35 6.63 -8.33
C GLN A 39 2.86 6.82 -8.09
N ALA A 40 2.27 6.01 -7.23
CA ALA A 40 0.86 6.13 -6.89
C ALA A 40 0.57 7.45 -6.16
N PHE A 41 1.39 7.82 -5.19
CA PHE A 41 1.24 9.08 -4.47
C PHE A 41 1.46 10.28 -5.38
N GLU A 42 2.44 10.20 -6.28
CA GLU A 42 2.67 11.27 -7.26
C GLU A 42 1.47 11.45 -8.18
N GLY A 43 0.85 10.36 -8.62
CA GLY A 43 -0.38 10.42 -9.40
C GLY A 43 -1.51 11.13 -8.67
N LEU A 44 -1.65 10.86 -7.37
CA LEU A 44 -2.64 11.56 -6.54
C LEU A 44 -2.36 13.07 -6.46
N ARG A 45 -1.09 13.45 -6.26
CA ARG A 45 -0.70 14.88 -6.22
C ARG A 45 -1.01 15.60 -7.52
N ILE A 46 -0.63 15.01 -8.64
CA ILE A 46 -0.86 15.59 -9.97
C ILE A 46 -2.34 15.83 -10.19
N GLN A 47 -3.19 14.90 -9.79
CA GLN A 47 -4.63 15.00 -9.96
C GLN A 47 -5.33 15.76 -8.83
N LYS A 48 -4.56 16.24 -7.85
CA LYS A 48 -5.07 16.96 -6.66
C LYS A 48 -6.10 16.13 -5.88
N ARG A 49 -5.85 14.83 -5.78
CA ARG A 49 -6.70 13.89 -5.05
C ARG A 49 -6.08 13.48 -3.73
N LYS A 50 -6.93 13.17 -2.79
CA LYS A 50 -6.54 12.59 -1.50
C LYS A 50 -6.69 11.08 -1.53
N VAL A 51 -6.08 10.39 -0.58
CA VAL A 51 -6.37 8.98 -0.34
C VAL A 51 -7.82 8.89 0.16
N ARG A 52 -8.62 8.03 -0.47
CA ARG A 52 -10.05 7.95 -0.18
C ARG A 52 -10.34 7.45 1.24
N LYS A 53 -9.62 6.44 1.70
CA LYS A 53 -9.83 5.79 2.99
C LYS A 53 -8.49 5.59 3.71
N PRO A 54 -7.85 6.66 4.19
CA PRO A 54 -6.57 6.52 4.88
C PRO A 54 -6.67 5.65 6.15
N GLU A 55 -7.84 5.61 6.79
CA GLU A 55 -8.09 4.78 7.97
C GLU A 55 -8.10 3.28 7.66
N PHE A 56 -8.26 2.90 6.38
CA PHE A 56 -8.21 1.51 5.92
C PHE A 56 -6.97 1.21 5.08
N THR A 57 -6.03 2.15 5.06
CA THR A 57 -4.76 2.00 4.36
C THR A 57 -3.64 1.93 5.40
N LEU A 58 -2.75 0.98 5.23
CA LEU A 58 -1.64 0.76 6.16
C LEU A 58 -0.35 0.65 5.36
N ALA A 59 0.66 1.38 5.77
CA ALA A 59 1.97 1.34 5.11
C ALA A 59 3.00 0.63 5.97
N VAL A 60 3.89 -0.09 5.32
CA VAL A 60 5.01 -0.78 5.96
C VAL A 60 6.21 -0.75 5.02
N ALA A 61 7.40 -0.50 5.56
CA ALA A 61 8.65 -0.62 4.82
C ALA A 61 9.10 -2.07 4.92
N ASP A 62 9.21 -2.77 3.79
CA ASP A 62 9.51 -4.21 3.81
C ASP A 62 10.57 -4.67 2.82
N HIS A 63 10.77 -3.98 1.69
CA HIS A 63 11.72 -4.41 0.66
C HIS A 63 13.11 -3.81 0.85
N ASN A 64 13.20 -2.54 1.20
CA ASN A 64 14.44 -1.78 1.26
C ASN A 64 14.94 -1.56 2.69
N VAL A 65 14.62 -2.50 3.58
CA VAL A 65 15.06 -2.45 4.97
C VAL A 65 16.11 -3.52 5.22
N PRO A 66 17.12 -3.24 6.06
CA PRO A 66 18.14 -4.25 6.34
C PRO A 66 17.58 -5.42 7.15
N THR A 67 18.13 -6.60 6.89
CA THR A 67 17.85 -7.81 7.67
C THR A 67 18.87 -8.02 8.78
N THR A 68 19.82 -7.12 8.88
CA THR A 68 20.86 -7.10 9.91
C THR A 68 20.51 -6.09 10.99
N ASP A 69 21.50 -5.50 11.64
CA ASP A 69 21.29 -4.53 12.72
C ASP A 69 20.64 -3.24 12.18
N ARG A 70 19.37 -3.04 12.51
CA ARG A 70 18.58 -1.88 12.05
C ARG A 70 18.91 -0.58 12.79
N SER A 71 19.64 -0.68 13.92
CA SER A 71 20.05 0.50 14.66
C SER A 71 21.03 1.39 13.87
N LYS A 72 21.72 0.80 12.89
CA LYS A 72 22.66 1.52 12.01
C LYS A 72 21.98 2.19 10.81
N GLY A 73 20.66 2.06 10.69
CA GLY A 73 19.92 2.64 9.58
C GLY A 73 20.12 1.89 8.27
N ILE A 74 19.82 2.57 7.18
CA ILE A 74 19.88 2.00 5.82
C ILE A 74 21.13 2.55 5.14
N SER A 75 22.07 1.66 4.80
CA SER A 75 23.34 2.05 4.17
C SER A 75 23.20 2.27 2.68
N ASP A 76 22.33 1.52 2.00
CA ASP A 76 22.10 1.70 0.56
C ASP A 76 21.34 2.99 0.29
N LYS A 77 21.93 3.83 -0.56
CA LYS A 77 21.42 5.18 -0.80
C LYS A 77 20.05 5.19 -1.46
N GLU A 78 19.84 4.34 -2.45
CA GLU A 78 18.55 4.25 -3.15
C GLU A 78 17.46 3.68 -2.24
N SER A 79 17.77 2.64 -1.49
CA SER A 79 16.85 2.05 -0.51
C SER A 79 16.43 3.07 0.55
N LYS A 80 17.40 3.87 1.03
CA LYS A 80 17.12 4.93 1.99
C LYS A 80 16.16 5.97 1.43
N ILE A 81 16.38 6.39 0.18
CA ILE A 81 15.51 7.37 -0.50
C ILE A 81 14.08 6.83 -0.59
N GLN A 82 13.92 5.55 -0.97
CA GLN A 82 12.60 4.96 -1.10
C GLN A 82 11.85 4.90 0.24
N VAL A 83 12.53 4.49 1.30
CA VAL A 83 11.92 4.41 2.63
C VAL A 83 11.60 5.82 3.16
N ASP A 84 12.51 6.78 2.99
CA ASP A 84 12.27 8.16 3.40
C ASP A 84 11.11 8.78 2.61
N THR A 85 10.98 8.46 1.33
CA THR A 85 9.86 8.91 0.49
C THR A 85 8.53 8.33 1.00
N LEU A 86 8.52 7.05 1.39
CA LEU A 86 7.33 6.44 1.98
C LEU A 86 6.91 7.18 3.25
N ARG A 87 7.85 7.50 4.12
CA ARG A 87 7.59 8.26 5.35
C ARG A 87 6.96 9.62 5.05
N THR A 88 7.54 10.34 4.10
CA THR A 88 7.04 11.66 3.69
C THR A 88 5.63 11.55 3.10
N ASN A 89 5.40 10.58 2.22
CA ASN A 89 4.10 10.38 1.59
C ASN A 89 3.03 9.99 2.60
N CYS A 90 3.33 9.11 3.54
CA CYS A 90 2.39 8.70 4.57
C CYS A 90 2.00 9.88 5.46
N LYS A 91 2.96 10.75 5.80
CA LYS A 91 2.69 11.95 6.58
C LYS A 91 1.81 12.93 5.80
N GLU A 92 2.09 13.13 4.52
CA GLU A 92 1.32 14.05 3.67
C GLU A 92 -0.11 13.57 3.47
N PHE A 93 -0.32 12.27 3.23
CA PHE A 93 -1.63 11.71 2.93
C PHE A 93 -2.37 11.14 4.14
N GLY A 94 -1.79 11.24 5.32
CA GLY A 94 -2.46 10.81 6.56
C GLY A 94 -2.59 9.30 6.72
N ILE A 95 -1.63 8.54 6.22
CA ILE A 95 -1.64 7.08 6.25
C ILE A 95 -0.80 6.59 7.43
N PRO A 96 -1.33 5.68 8.28
CA PRO A 96 -0.54 5.04 9.33
C PRO A 96 0.62 4.26 8.74
N LEU A 97 1.81 4.44 9.31
CA LEU A 97 3.02 3.76 8.88
C LEU A 97 3.62 2.98 10.05
N PHE A 98 3.83 1.69 9.83
CA PHE A 98 4.67 0.87 10.70
C PHE A 98 6.05 0.81 10.07
N ASP A 99 6.96 1.59 10.61
CA ASP A 99 8.33 1.73 10.08
C ASP A 99 9.21 0.54 10.53
N MET A 100 10.42 0.49 9.98
CA MET A 100 11.33 -0.65 10.19
C MET A 100 11.72 -0.89 11.65
N ASN A 101 11.57 0.13 12.49
CA ASN A 101 11.92 0.05 13.92
C ASN A 101 10.71 -0.14 14.84
N ASP A 102 9.55 -0.33 14.28
CA ASP A 102 8.33 -0.59 15.07
C ASP A 102 8.23 -2.03 15.55
#